data_be3e2df51f2aecaaaf1c76a5a186ca6f
#
_entry.id   be3e2df51f2aecaaaf1c76a5a186ca6f
#
_cell.length_a   1.000
_cell.length_b   1.000
_cell.length_c   1.000
_cell.angle_alpha   90.00
_cell.angle_beta   90.00
_cell.angle_gamma   90.00
#
_symmetry.space_group_name_H-M   'P 1'
#
loop_
_entity.id
_entity.type
_entity.pdbx_description
1 polymer ?
#
loop_
_entity_poly.entity_id
_entity_poly.type
_entity_poly.pdbx_seq_one_letter_code
_entity_poly.pdbx_strand_id
1 'polypeptide(L)'
;MASVKRVEYKSGRVVYRIVICQGYDKKGNKLVKNLTYSVNQSATPKQQEREAKKYAMDMEDKLKYGYDYNAEKMSFEDFAYKWLESVKDNIAYGTYAGYKQVLESRIIPYFKGDKIAHIKTPHIEAFYRTLVDDYSAGTIKRFANVLNLVFKTAKRYSMIENNPCQDAQKPKRKDEDEGLKFFTPKQALMFMKSLDMSYEVTYKGHQRIDDTGKPYYVNEYTESYTVPTQYKVFFTLSLFCGFRKGETLALHWNDIDFKEKKISISKSVGMTENGFDYKEPKTKKSVRKVSIPDDVIPLLKQYHFEYIQTRFSHGTAWQGDLS
;
A
#
# COMPACT_ATOMS: atom_id res chain seq x y z
N MET A 1 36.69 -23.10 -10.30
CA MET A 1 37.42 -23.06 -9.00
C MET A 1 37.83 -21.64 -8.68
N ALA A 2 37.59 -21.21 -7.47
CA ALA A 2 38.04 -19.93 -6.98
C ALA A 2 39.57 -19.87 -6.89
N SER A 3 40.17 -18.76 -7.33
CA SER A 3 41.61 -18.51 -7.13
C SER A 3 41.80 -17.72 -5.84
N VAL A 4 42.70 -18.18 -4.97
CA VAL A 4 42.99 -17.59 -3.66
C VAL A 4 44.45 -17.16 -3.62
N LYS A 5 44.73 -15.85 -3.42
CA LYS A 5 46.09 -15.30 -3.39
C LYS A 5 46.31 -14.52 -2.08
N ARG A 6 47.36 -14.90 -1.33
CA ARG A 6 47.81 -14.15 -0.14
C ARG A 6 48.42 -12.79 -0.55
N VAL A 7 48.03 -11.74 0.13
CA VAL A 7 48.56 -10.39 -0.05
C VAL A 7 48.94 -9.84 1.31
N GLU A 8 50.18 -9.41 1.44
CA GLU A 8 50.70 -8.79 2.67
C GLU A 8 50.98 -7.30 2.38
N TYR A 9 50.42 -6.46 3.19
CA TYR A 9 50.62 -5.01 3.09
C TYR A 9 51.90 -4.58 3.79
N LYS A 10 52.43 -3.42 3.46
CA LYS A 10 53.62 -2.83 4.11
C LYS A 10 53.43 -2.64 5.62
N SER A 11 52.18 -2.58 6.11
CA SER A 11 51.83 -2.54 7.52
C SER A 11 51.90 -3.90 8.26
N GLY A 12 52.32 -4.97 7.60
CA GLY A 12 52.28 -6.33 8.14
C GLY A 12 50.91 -7.00 8.12
N ARG A 13 49.86 -6.31 7.68
CA ARG A 13 48.49 -6.87 7.60
C ARG A 13 48.40 -7.85 6.42
N VAL A 14 47.91 -9.06 6.72
CA VAL A 14 47.69 -10.12 5.70
C VAL A 14 46.19 -10.17 5.36
N VAL A 15 45.92 -10.26 4.04
CA VAL A 15 44.57 -10.53 3.51
C VAL A 15 44.70 -11.53 2.37
N TYR A 16 43.61 -12.22 2.03
CA TYR A 16 43.53 -13.08 0.88
C TYR A 16 42.62 -12.47 -0.19
N ARG A 17 43.16 -12.29 -1.41
CA ARG A 17 42.35 -11.94 -2.58
C ARG A 17 41.81 -13.21 -3.22
N ILE A 18 40.50 -13.24 -3.42
CA ILE A 18 39.80 -14.39 -3.98
C ILE A 18 39.12 -13.93 -5.27
N VAL A 19 39.34 -14.68 -6.35
CA VAL A 19 38.76 -14.42 -7.67
C VAL A 19 37.88 -15.61 -8.03
N ILE A 20 36.57 -15.38 -8.19
CA ILE A 20 35.59 -16.42 -8.56
C ILE A 20 35.09 -16.15 -9.97
N CYS A 21 35.15 -17.14 -10.83
CA CYS A 21 34.61 -17.08 -12.18
C CYS A 21 33.13 -17.48 -12.16
N GLN A 22 32.24 -16.59 -12.67
CA GLN A 22 30.79 -16.81 -12.76
C GLN A 22 30.34 -17.24 -14.17
N GLY A 23 31.29 -17.55 -15.07
CA GLY A 23 31.01 -17.87 -16.47
C GLY A 23 31.41 -16.75 -17.42
N TYR A 24 30.69 -16.65 -18.55
CA TYR A 24 30.95 -15.68 -19.61
C TYR A 24 29.67 -14.92 -19.93
N ASP A 25 29.80 -13.65 -20.31
CA ASP A 25 28.67 -12.84 -20.79
C ASP A 25 28.24 -13.23 -22.21
N LYS A 26 27.15 -12.63 -22.73
CA LYS A 26 26.68 -12.88 -24.11
C LYS A 26 27.69 -12.46 -25.19
N LYS A 27 28.73 -11.70 -24.84
CA LYS A 27 29.79 -11.24 -25.72
C LYS A 27 31.08 -12.08 -25.60
N GLY A 28 31.07 -13.12 -24.74
CA GLY A 28 32.21 -14.00 -24.50
C GLY A 28 33.23 -13.47 -23.49
N ASN A 29 32.96 -12.36 -22.78
CA ASN A 29 33.84 -11.84 -21.74
C ASN A 29 33.65 -12.61 -20.45
N LYS A 30 34.77 -12.94 -19.79
CA LYS A 30 34.75 -13.64 -18.51
C LYS A 30 34.18 -12.81 -17.39
N LEU A 31 33.07 -13.26 -16.78
CA LEU A 31 32.50 -12.67 -15.60
C LEU A 31 33.27 -13.13 -14.37
N VAL A 32 33.93 -12.21 -13.68
CA VAL A 32 34.72 -12.50 -12.48
C VAL A 32 34.28 -11.67 -11.31
N LYS A 33 34.20 -12.29 -10.13
CA LYS A 33 33.97 -11.61 -8.86
C LYS A 33 35.25 -11.61 -8.05
N ASN A 34 35.68 -10.40 -7.64
CA ASN A 34 36.86 -10.21 -6.80
C ASN A 34 36.42 -9.98 -5.35
N LEU A 35 36.92 -10.78 -4.42
CA LEU A 35 36.65 -10.71 -3.00
C LEU A 35 37.94 -10.54 -2.22
N THR A 36 37.86 -9.92 -1.04
CA THR A 36 38.98 -9.82 -0.09
C THR A 36 38.55 -10.41 1.22
N TYR A 37 39.26 -11.39 1.70
CA TYR A 37 39.04 -12.02 3.01
C TYR A 37 40.12 -11.56 3.99
N SER A 38 39.66 -10.95 5.08
CA SER A 38 40.55 -10.55 6.19
C SER A 38 40.66 -11.68 7.18
N VAL A 39 41.86 -12.19 7.36
CA VAL A 39 42.15 -13.30 8.28
C VAL A 39 42.48 -12.80 9.70
N ASN A 40 42.36 -13.69 10.68
CA ASN A 40 42.88 -13.43 12.01
C ASN A 40 44.42 -13.34 11.94
N GLN A 41 44.96 -12.17 12.21
CA GLN A 41 46.39 -11.90 12.12
C GLN A 41 47.25 -12.72 13.13
N SER A 42 46.63 -13.19 14.22
CA SER A 42 47.28 -14.01 15.25
C SER A 42 47.31 -15.50 14.90
N ALA A 43 46.61 -15.91 13.83
CA ALA A 43 46.59 -17.30 13.38
C ALA A 43 47.85 -17.66 12.56
N THR A 44 48.25 -18.94 12.55
CA THR A 44 49.36 -19.38 11.73
C THR A 44 49.07 -19.25 10.25
N PRO A 45 50.08 -19.02 9.38
CA PRO A 45 49.88 -18.89 7.93
C PRO A 45 49.10 -20.04 7.31
N LYS A 46 49.26 -21.25 7.81
CA LYS A 46 48.54 -22.45 7.35
C LYS A 46 47.07 -22.44 7.76
N GLN A 47 46.75 -21.94 8.95
CA GLN A 47 45.38 -21.76 9.38
C GLN A 47 44.68 -20.66 8.57
N GLN A 48 45.35 -19.51 8.37
CA GLN A 48 44.84 -18.39 7.56
C GLN A 48 44.49 -18.85 6.14
N GLU A 49 45.38 -19.65 5.51
CA GLU A 49 45.13 -20.16 4.16
C GLU A 49 43.96 -21.15 4.12
N ARG A 50 43.82 -22.01 5.11
CA ARG A 50 42.70 -22.95 5.24
C ARG A 50 41.36 -22.23 5.37
N GLU A 51 41.32 -21.22 6.21
CA GLU A 51 40.10 -20.38 6.40
C GLU A 51 39.76 -19.63 5.11
N ALA A 52 40.75 -19.02 4.46
CA ALA A 52 40.53 -18.31 3.19
C ALA A 52 40.03 -19.24 2.08
N LYS A 53 40.56 -20.46 2.00
CA LYS A 53 40.09 -21.48 1.03
C LYS A 53 38.66 -21.93 1.33
N LYS A 54 38.34 -22.16 2.63
CA LYS A 54 36.97 -22.50 3.05
C LYS A 54 35.99 -21.40 2.67
N TYR A 55 36.35 -20.16 2.98
CA TYR A 55 35.54 -19.00 2.61
C TYR A 55 35.37 -18.88 1.08
N ALA A 56 36.44 -19.14 0.31
CA ALA A 56 36.38 -19.10 -1.14
C ALA A 56 35.43 -20.17 -1.72
N MET A 57 35.41 -21.38 -1.15
CA MET A 57 34.51 -22.47 -1.54
C MET A 57 33.05 -22.10 -1.21
N ASP A 58 32.77 -21.63 0.02
CA ASP A 58 31.46 -21.20 0.41
C ASP A 58 30.90 -20.08 -0.49
N MET A 59 31.77 -19.15 -0.87
CA MET A 59 31.39 -18.06 -1.78
C MET A 59 31.21 -18.50 -3.22
N GLU A 60 32.01 -19.45 -3.71
CA GLU A 60 31.85 -20.07 -5.04
C GLU A 60 30.50 -20.79 -5.14
N ASP A 61 30.11 -21.54 -4.11
CA ASP A 61 28.83 -22.24 -4.05
C ASP A 61 27.66 -21.23 -3.97
N LYS A 62 27.75 -20.22 -3.14
CA LYS A 62 26.74 -19.16 -3.04
C LYS A 62 26.52 -18.44 -4.37
N LEU A 63 27.60 -18.09 -5.07
CA LEU A 63 27.54 -17.44 -6.38
C LEU A 63 27.01 -18.35 -7.47
N LYS A 64 27.32 -19.65 -7.43
CA LYS A 64 26.80 -20.65 -8.35
C LYS A 64 25.28 -20.83 -8.24
N TYR A 65 24.74 -20.67 -7.04
CA TYR A 65 23.30 -20.70 -6.77
C TYR A 65 22.61 -19.33 -6.86
N GLY A 66 23.26 -18.31 -7.44
CA GLY A 66 22.66 -17.00 -7.71
C GLY A 66 22.67 -16.02 -6.54
N TYR A 67 23.50 -16.27 -5.51
CA TYR A 67 23.68 -15.32 -4.40
C TYR A 67 24.36 -14.03 -4.90
N ASP A 68 23.70 -12.89 -4.75
CA ASP A 68 24.32 -11.59 -5.07
C ASP A 68 25.16 -11.09 -3.88
N TYR A 69 26.49 -11.14 -4.01
CA TYR A 69 27.39 -10.63 -2.98
C TYR A 69 27.18 -9.14 -2.64
N ASN A 70 26.67 -8.34 -3.59
CA ASN A 70 26.35 -6.93 -3.33
C ASN A 70 25.13 -6.80 -2.37
N ALA A 71 24.36 -7.87 -2.20
CA ALA A 71 23.24 -7.91 -1.25
C ALA A 71 23.67 -7.65 0.19
N GLU A 72 24.87 -8.10 0.61
CA GLU A 72 25.40 -7.82 1.95
C GLU A 72 25.64 -6.32 2.21
N LYS A 73 25.82 -5.54 1.15
CA LYS A 73 26.05 -4.08 1.22
C LYS A 73 24.80 -3.26 1.01
N MET A 74 23.74 -3.85 0.46
CA MET A 74 22.51 -3.13 0.14
C MET A 74 21.75 -2.75 1.40
N SER A 75 21.37 -1.47 1.52
CA SER A 75 20.52 -1.00 2.61
C SER A 75 19.10 -1.55 2.46
N PHE A 76 18.39 -1.71 3.58
CA PHE A 76 16.98 -2.07 3.56
C PHE A 76 16.16 -1.05 2.77
N GLU A 77 16.42 0.25 2.96
CA GLU A 77 15.76 1.35 2.27
C GLU A 77 15.90 1.23 0.75
N ASP A 78 17.13 1.08 0.23
CA ASP A 78 17.37 0.93 -1.21
C ASP A 78 16.65 -0.29 -1.79
N PHE A 79 16.65 -1.40 -1.05
CA PHE A 79 15.96 -2.60 -1.48
C PHE A 79 14.44 -2.43 -1.45
N ALA A 80 13.89 -1.78 -0.43
CA ALA A 80 12.45 -1.54 -0.29
C ALA A 80 11.92 -0.70 -1.46
N TYR A 81 12.63 0.35 -1.88
CA TYR A 81 12.27 1.14 -3.06
C TYR A 81 12.39 0.34 -4.36
N LYS A 82 13.47 -0.44 -4.54
CA LYS A 82 13.60 -1.32 -5.71
C LYS A 82 12.50 -2.37 -5.76
N TRP A 83 12.14 -2.94 -4.62
CA TRP A 83 11.01 -3.86 -4.53
C TRP A 83 9.70 -3.18 -4.91
N LEU A 84 9.45 -1.98 -4.37
CA LEU A 84 8.24 -1.22 -4.66
C LEU A 84 8.09 -0.93 -6.16
N GLU A 85 9.16 -0.54 -6.82
CA GLU A 85 9.19 -0.32 -8.28
C GLU A 85 8.95 -1.62 -9.04
N SER A 86 9.53 -2.74 -8.61
CA SER A 86 9.37 -4.04 -9.27
C SER A 86 7.95 -4.60 -9.24
N VAL A 87 7.12 -4.16 -8.29
CA VAL A 87 5.72 -4.61 -8.17
C VAL A 87 4.72 -3.63 -8.77
N LYS A 88 5.14 -2.41 -9.12
CA LYS A 88 4.28 -1.32 -9.59
C LYS A 88 3.35 -1.75 -10.73
N ASP A 89 3.91 -2.37 -11.77
CA ASP A 89 3.16 -2.76 -12.97
C ASP A 89 2.29 -4.02 -12.79
N ASN A 90 2.52 -4.76 -11.70
CA ASN A 90 1.84 -6.04 -11.45
C ASN A 90 0.68 -5.93 -10.46
N ILE A 91 0.45 -4.77 -9.87
CA ILE A 91 -0.60 -4.56 -8.87
C ILE A 91 -1.41 -3.31 -9.16
N ALA A 92 -2.66 -3.29 -8.69
CA ALA A 92 -3.49 -2.09 -8.82
C ALA A 92 -2.85 -0.90 -8.08
N TYR A 93 -2.93 0.30 -8.67
CA TYR A 93 -2.33 1.52 -8.14
C TYR A 93 -2.67 1.78 -6.67
N GLY A 94 -3.94 1.60 -6.27
CA GLY A 94 -4.33 1.76 -4.85
C GLY A 94 -3.61 0.79 -3.90
N THR A 95 -3.22 -0.41 -4.38
CA THR A 95 -2.39 -1.35 -3.61
C THR A 95 -0.95 -0.86 -3.54
N TYR A 96 -0.40 -0.40 -4.67
CA TYR A 96 0.93 0.21 -4.74
C TYR A 96 1.05 1.41 -3.81
N ALA A 97 0.11 2.36 -3.89
CA ALA A 97 0.08 3.54 -3.03
C ALA A 97 -0.02 3.14 -1.54
N GLY A 98 -0.82 2.11 -1.22
CA GLY A 98 -0.92 1.56 0.13
C GLY A 98 0.38 0.91 0.62
N TYR A 99 1.12 0.21 -0.24
CA TYR A 99 2.43 -0.35 0.11
C TYR A 99 3.47 0.76 0.31
N LYS A 100 3.49 1.74 -0.58
CA LYS A 100 4.36 2.92 -0.48
C LYS A 100 4.14 3.64 0.85
N GLN A 101 2.89 3.97 1.17
CA GLN A 101 2.55 4.63 2.43
C GLN A 101 3.02 3.84 3.66
N VAL A 102 2.81 2.52 3.68
CA VAL A 102 3.22 1.63 4.78
C VAL A 102 4.75 1.61 4.93
N LEU A 103 5.49 1.53 3.83
CA LEU A 103 6.94 1.54 3.83
C LEU A 103 7.48 2.87 4.35
N GLU A 104 7.04 3.99 3.78
CA GLU A 104 7.57 5.33 4.05
C GLU A 104 7.17 5.85 5.44
N SER A 105 5.97 5.48 5.93
CA SER A 105 5.48 6.01 7.21
C SER A 105 6.18 5.42 8.43
N ARG A 106 6.58 4.14 8.40
CA ARG A 106 7.09 3.45 9.60
C ARG A 106 8.22 2.45 9.33
N ILE A 107 8.15 1.67 8.23
CA ILE A 107 9.09 0.56 8.03
C ILE A 107 10.48 1.09 7.65
N ILE A 108 10.56 1.93 6.61
CA ILE A 108 11.84 2.50 6.17
C ILE A 108 12.48 3.37 7.28
N PRO A 109 11.76 4.28 7.97
CA PRO A 109 12.33 5.04 9.07
C PRO A 109 12.92 4.18 10.19
N TYR A 110 12.27 3.05 10.52
CA TYR A 110 12.75 2.16 11.58
C TYR A 110 14.03 1.40 11.19
N PHE A 111 14.10 0.87 9.96
CA PHE A 111 15.24 0.11 9.46
C PHE A 111 16.27 0.98 8.70
N LYS A 112 16.21 2.30 8.87
CA LYS A 112 17.12 3.23 8.18
C LYS A 112 18.57 2.94 8.57
N GLY A 113 19.40 2.72 7.55
CA GLY A 113 20.82 2.40 7.73
C GLY A 113 21.13 0.92 7.90
N ASP A 114 20.14 0.09 8.21
CA ASP A 114 20.33 -1.35 8.31
C ASP A 114 20.58 -1.98 6.94
N LYS A 115 21.45 -3.00 6.91
CA LYS A 115 21.65 -3.82 5.72
C LYS A 115 20.61 -4.94 5.69
N ILE A 116 19.98 -5.17 4.51
CA ILE A 116 18.90 -6.17 4.39
C ILE A 116 19.34 -7.58 4.83
N ALA A 117 20.59 -7.95 4.57
CA ALA A 117 21.15 -9.24 4.97
C ALA A 117 21.35 -9.40 6.48
N HIS A 118 21.43 -8.29 7.21
CA HIS A 118 21.69 -8.29 8.66
C HIS A 118 20.41 -8.22 9.49
N ILE A 119 19.27 -7.92 8.91
CA ILE A 119 17.99 -7.91 9.62
C ILE A 119 17.55 -9.36 9.87
N LYS A 120 17.39 -9.70 11.15
CA LYS A 120 17.01 -11.04 11.64
C LYS A 120 15.68 -10.99 12.38
N THR A 121 15.09 -12.15 12.64
CA THR A 121 13.79 -12.30 13.32
C THR A 121 13.62 -11.42 14.58
N PRO A 122 14.62 -11.34 15.51
CA PRO A 122 14.48 -10.46 16.68
C PRO A 122 14.32 -8.97 16.34
N HIS A 123 14.94 -8.48 15.24
CA HIS A 123 14.77 -7.09 14.79
C HIS A 123 13.34 -6.84 14.28
N ILE A 124 12.74 -7.83 13.58
CA ILE A 124 11.35 -7.76 13.12
C ILE A 124 10.39 -7.73 14.32
N GLU A 125 10.61 -8.57 15.32
CA GLU A 125 9.78 -8.59 16.53
C GLU A 125 9.92 -7.30 17.34
N ALA A 126 11.13 -6.74 17.42
CA ALA A 126 11.35 -5.43 18.03
C ALA A 126 10.57 -4.34 17.32
N PHE A 127 10.60 -4.32 15.99
CA PHE A 127 9.78 -3.41 15.18
C PHE A 127 8.28 -3.57 15.48
N TYR A 128 7.76 -4.81 15.53
CA TYR A 128 6.34 -5.00 15.84
C TYR A 128 5.95 -4.49 17.22
N ARG A 129 6.84 -4.59 18.21
CA ARG A 129 6.59 -4.04 19.56
C ARG A 129 6.43 -2.53 19.56
N THR A 130 7.16 -1.80 18.71
CA THR A 130 7.00 -0.33 18.62
C THR A 130 5.66 0.11 18.05
N LEU A 131 4.89 -0.81 17.45
CA LEU A 131 3.59 -0.49 16.84
C LEU A 131 2.40 -0.73 17.78
N VAL A 132 2.59 -1.44 18.90
CA VAL A 132 1.49 -1.93 19.74
C VAL A 132 0.67 -0.80 20.37
N ASP A 133 1.33 0.25 20.80
CA ASP A 133 0.67 1.35 21.50
C ASP A 133 -0.06 2.29 20.52
N ASP A 134 0.47 2.44 19.30
CA ASP A 134 -0.03 3.40 18.30
C ASP A 134 -1.08 2.81 17.35
N TYR A 135 -1.12 1.48 17.13
CA TYR A 135 -1.88 0.87 16.05
C TYR A 135 -2.75 -0.32 16.48
N SER A 136 -3.89 -0.48 15.82
CA SER A 136 -4.75 -1.67 15.98
C SER A 136 -4.07 -2.94 15.45
N ALA A 137 -4.51 -4.11 15.92
CA ALA A 137 -4.00 -5.42 15.47
C ALA A 137 -4.11 -5.58 13.93
N GLY A 138 -5.20 -5.09 13.34
CA GLY A 138 -5.39 -5.09 11.89
C GLY A 138 -4.35 -4.26 11.14
N THR A 139 -4.00 -3.09 11.68
CA THR A 139 -2.98 -2.22 11.11
C THR A 139 -1.58 -2.82 11.26
N ILE A 140 -1.25 -3.38 12.42
CA ILE A 140 0.02 -4.11 12.64
C ILE A 140 0.15 -5.28 11.65
N LYS A 141 -0.94 -6.03 11.44
CA LYS A 141 -0.97 -7.10 10.43
C LYS A 141 -0.68 -6.58 9.01
N ARG A 142 -1.16 -5.37 8.68
CA ARG A 142 -0.86 -4.72 7.38
C ARG A 142 0.62 -4.39 7.24
N PHE A 143 1.26 -3.81 8.27
CA PHE A 143 2.71 -3.56 8.29
C PHE A 143 3.49 -4.87 8.13
N ALA A 144 3.13 -5.89 8.91
CA ALA A 144 3.78 -7.20 8.85
C ALA A 144 3.66 -7.87 7.48
N ASN A 145 2.51 -7.74 6.81
CA ASN A 145 2.31 -8.30 5.48
C ASN A 145 3.21 -7.63 4.44
N VAL A 146 3.30 -6.29 4.43
CA VAL A 146 4.16 -5.55 3.49
C VAL A 146 5.63 -5.91 3.73
N LEU A 147 6.07 -5.88 4.98
CA LEU A 147 7.44 -6.24 5.36
C LEU A 147 7.79 -7.67 4.93
N ASN A 148 6.88 -8.62 5.14
CA ASN A 148 7.05 -10.01 4.69
C ASN A 148 7.15 -10.13 3.17
N LEU A 149 6.41 -9.32 2.38
CA LEU A 149 6.52 -9.32 0.92
C LEU A 149 7.90 -8.82 0.45
N VAL A 150 8.44 -7.79 1.09
CA VAL A 150 9.79 -7.29 0.84
C VAL A 150 10.83 -8.39 1.07
N PHE A 151 10.83 -9.00 2.27
CA PHE A 151 11.79 -10.07 2.60
C PHE A 151 11.58 -11.36 1.81
N LYS A 152 10.35 -11.69 1.43
CA LYS A 152 10.06 -12.81 0.53
C LYS A 152 10.72 -12.59 -0.83
N THR A 153 10.71 -11.35 -1.33
CA THR A 153 11.38 -11.01 -2.59
C THR A 153 12.90 -11.01 -2.43
N ALA A 154 13.43 -10.51 -1.32
CA ALA A 154 14.86 -10.58 -1.00
C ALA A 154 15.36 -12.03 -0.97
N LYS A 155 14.60 -12.95 -0.37
CA LYS A 155 14.91 -14.39 -0.41
C LYS A 155 14.86 -14.95 -1.83
N ARG A 156 13.83 -14.61 -2.61
CA ARG A 156 13.71 -15.04 -4.02
C ARG A 156 14.89 -14.57 -4.89
N TYR A 157 15.45 -13.40 -4.57
CA TYR A 157 16.63 -12.86 -5.27
C TYR A 157 17.95 -13.34 -4.65
N SER A 158 17.89 -14.33 -3.77
CA SER A 158 19.08 -14.91 -3.09
C SER A 158 19.92 -13.89 -2.31
N MET A 159 19.31 -12.76 -1.90
CA MET A 159 19.98 -11.73 -1.09
C MET A 159 20.06 -12.13 0.38
N ILE A 160 19.16 -13.00 0.82
CA ILE A 160 19.09 -13.58 2.17
C ILE A 160 18.77 -15.06 2.05
N GLU A 161 19.26 -15.84 2.99
CA GLU A 161 19.00 -17.30 3.04
C GLU A 161 17.58 -17.58 3.56
N ASN A 162 17.16 -16.88 4.61
CA ASN A 162 15.87 -17.06 5.25
C ASN A 162 15.13 -15.74 5.38
N ASN A 163 13.79 -15.80 5.27
CA ASN A 163 12.93 -14.64 5.48
C ASN A 163 12.72 -14.42 6.99
N PRO A 164 13.24 -13.32 7.58
CA PRO A 164 13.14 -13.08 9.02
C PRO A 164 11.71 -12.83 9.53
N CYS A 165 10.77 -12.54 8.62
CA CYS A 165 9.37 -12.34 8.98
C CYS A 165 8.59 -13.66 9.12
N GLN A 166 9.13 -14.79 8.64
CA GLN A 166 8.41 -16.05 8.59
C GLN A 166 8.10 -16.58 10.00
N ASP A 167 9.10 -16.52 10.88
CA ASP A 167 9.01 -17.04 12.25
C ASP A 167 8.79 -15.92 13.31
N ALA A 168 8.70 -14.66 12.86
CA ALA A 168 8.51 -13.53 13.75
C ALA A 168 7.12 -13.56 14.39
N GLN A 169 7.10 -13.54 15.71
CA GLN A 169 5.88 -13.48 16.49
C GLN A 169 5.28 -12.08 16.45
N LYS A 170 4.02 -12.01 16.04
CA LYS A 170 3.25 -10.76 16.11
C LYS A 170 2.72 -10.59 17.52
N PRO A 171 2.83 -9.38 18.11
CA PRO A 171 2.28 -9.14 19.41
C PRO A 171 0.77 -9.40 19.41
N LYS A 172 0.31 -10.19 20.37
CA LYS A 172 -1.11 -10.34 20.64
C LYS A 172 -1.60 -9.09 21.34
N ARG A 173 -2.26 -8.20 20.62
CA ARG A 173 -3.04 -7.15 21.27
C ARG A 173 -4.34 -7.78 21.76
N LYS A 174 -4.71 -7.53 23.01
CA LYS A 174 -6.09 -7.70 23.47
C LYS A 174 -6.91 -6.57 22.85
N ASP A 175 -7.13 -6.60 21.52
CA ASP A 175 -8.25 -5.86 21.00
C ASP A 175 -9.44 -6.56 21.66
N GLU A 176 -10.19 -5.79 22.43
CA GLU A 176 -11.53 -6.21 22.82
C GLU A 176 -12.17 -6.67 21.52
N ASP A 177 -12.71 -7.87 21.54
CA ASP A 177 -13.38 -8.46 20.39
C ASP A 177 -14.66 -7.65 20.16
N GLU A 178 -14.46 -6.40 19.69
CA GLU A 178 -15.53 -5.55 19.22
C GLU A 178 -16.09 -6.26 18.00
N GLY A 179 -17.09 -7.09 18.22
CA GLY A 179 -17.77 -7.86 17.18
C GLY A 179 -18.10 -6.98 15.97
N LEU A 180 -18.43 -7.59 14.85
CA LEU A 180 -18.78 -6.85 13.63
C LEU A 180 -19.77 -5.72 13.95
N LYS A 181 -19.31 -4.47 13.78
CA LYS A 181 -20.16 -3.28 13.93
C LYS A 181 -21.08 -3.20 12.71
N PHE A 182 -22.33 -3.50 12.91
CA PHE A 182 -23.39 -3.35 11.90
C PHE A 182 -24.59 -2.63 12.51
N PHE A 183 -25.35 -1.95 11.68
CA PHE A 183 -26.60 -1.36 12.12
C PHE A 183 -27.65 -2.44 12.37
N THR A 184 -28.28 -2.39 13.53
CA THR A 184 -29.57 -3.07 13.72
C THR A 184 -30.63 -2.47 12.79
N PRO A 185 -31.70 -3.18 12.45
CA PRO A 185 -32.77 -2.62 11.62
C PRO A 185 -33.31 -1.27 12.15
N LYS A 186 -33.43 -1.13 13.46
CA LYS A 186 -33.85 0.11 14.11
C LYS A 186 -32.86 1.25 13.88
N GLN A 187 -31.56 0.98 14.02
CA GLN A 187 -30.50 1.96 13.78
C GLN A 187 -30.42 2.35 12.30
N ALA A 188 -30.59 1.40 11.37
CA ALA A 188 -30.63 1.69 9.95
C ALA A 188 -31.79 2.62 9.59
N LEU A 189 -32.99 2.36 10.13
CA LEU A 189 -34.14 3.24 9.95
C LEU A 189 -33.95 4.63 10.56
N MET A 190 -33.35 4.72 11.77
CA MET A 190 -33.00 5.99 12.38
C MET A 190 -32.00 6.77 11.54
N PHE A 191 -30.97 6.13 11.04
CA PHE A 191 -30.00 6.74 10.16
C PHE A 191 -30.66 7.29 8.88
N MET A 192 -31.52 6.49 8.23
CA MET A 192 -32.24 6.96 7.02
C MET A 192 -33.13 8.17 7.31
N LYS A 193 -33.87 8.16 8.43
CA LYS A 193 -34.68 9.31 8.84
C LYS A 193 -33.83 10.56 9.11
N SER A 194 -32.63 10.40 9.69
CA SER A 194 -31.75 11.54 9.95
C SER A 194 -31.25 12.23 8.68
N LEU A 195 -31.22 11.53 7.54
CA LEU A 195 -30.85 12.12 6.24
C LEU A 195 -31.93 13.10 5.72
N ASP A 196 -33.17 13.03 6.23
CA ASP A 196 -34.26 13.94 5.85
C ASP A 196 -34.40 15.14 6.79
N MET A 197 -33.64 15.14 7.88
CA MET A 197 -33.67 16.23 8.86
C MET A 197 -32.78 17.39 8.40
N SER A 198 -33.24 18.64 8.72
CA SER A 198 -32.35 19.79 8.65
C SER A 198 -31.42 19.81 9.86
N TYR A 199 -30.23 20.36 9.68
CA TYR A 199 -29.27 20.61 10.75
C TYR A 199 -28.74 22.03 10.63
N GLU A 200 -28.39 22.61 11.77
CA GLU A 200 -27.88 23.98 11.84
C GLU A 200 -26.36 23.96 12.02
N VAL A 201 -25.68 24.86 11.30
CA VAL A 201 -24.26 25.10 11.45
C VAL A 201 -24.04 26.54 11.85
N THR A 202 -23.44 26.74 13.02
CA THR A 202 -23.08 28.07 13.50
C THR A 202 -21.63 28.39 13.10
N TYR A 203 -21.49 29.44 12.32
CA TYR A 203 -20.21 29.97 11.87
C TYR A 203 -19.74 31.06 12.83
N LYS A 204 -18.61 30.85 13.50
CA LYS A 204 -18.04 31.85 14.38
C LYS A 204 -17.66 33.11 13.62
N GLY A 205 -17.81 34.26 14.25
CA GLY A 205 -17.37 35.53 13.68
C GLY A 205 -15.89 35.52 13.30
N HIS A 206 -15.56 36.07 12.14
CA HIS A 206 -14.20 36.09 11.59
C HIS A 206 -13.96 37.31 10.68
N GLN A 207 -12.69 37.67 10.50
CA GLN A 207 -12.34 38.73 9.57
C GLN A 207 -12.28 38.18 8.14
N ARG A 208 -12.76 38.98 7.19
CA ARG A 208 -12.61 38.76 5.73
C ARG A 208 -12.01 40.00 5.10
N ILE A 209 -11.45 39.83 3.91
CA ILE A 209 -10.93 40.91 3.08
C ILE A 209 -11.86 41.01 1.86
N ASP A 210 -12.32 42.25 1.55
CA ASP A 210 -13.13 42.48 0.36
C ASP A 210 -12.27 42.54 -0.92
N ASP A 211 -12.91 42.67 -2.07
CA ASP A 211 -12.25 42.70 -3.38
C ASP A 211 -11.33 43.93 -3.57
N THR A 212 -11.43 44.93 -2.70
CA THR A 212 -10.56 46.11 -2.67
C THR A 212 -9.39 45.97 -1.72
N GLY A 213 -9.26 44.82 -1.01
CA GLY A 213 -8.20 44.56 -0.04
C GLY A 213 -8.49 45.13 1.37
N LYS A 214 -9.73 45.63 1.64
CA LYS A 214 -10.08 46.21 2.93
C LYS A 214 -10.66 45.13 3.87
N PRO A 215 -10.14 45.04 5.11
CA PRO A 215 -10.66 44.04 6.07
C PRO A 215 -12.04 44.46 6.60
N TYR A 216 -12.95 43.50 6.68
CA TYR A 216 -14.27 43.67 7.36
C TYR A 216 -14.54 42.45 8.27
N TYR A 217 -15.39 42.63 9.26
CA TYR A 217 -15.74 41.58 10.21
C TYR A 217 -17.11 41.00 9.87
N VAL A 218 -17.16 39.67 9.74
CA VAL A 218 -18.41 38.92 9.63
C VAL A 218 -18.80 38.44 11.02
N ASN A 219 -19.96 38.82 11.48
CA ASN A 219 -20.48 38.38 12.77
C ASN A 219 -20.80 36.89 12.75
N GLU A 220 -20.96 36.29 13.95
CA GLU A 220 -21.45 34.92 14.07
C GLU A 220 -22.84 34.83 13.45
N TYR A 221 -23.06 33.76 12.67
CA TYR A 221 -24.34 33.49 12.04
C TYR A 221 -24.60 31.98 11.98
N THR A 222 -25.89 31.60 11.95
CA THR A 222 -26.31 30.20 11.85
C THR A 222 -27.08 30.01 10.55
N GLU A 223 -26.70 28.95 9.82
CA GLU A 223 -27.37 28.52 8.60
C GLU A 223 -27.97 27.12 8.78
N SER A 224 -29.16 26.91 8.22
CA SER A 224 -29.83 25.63 8.22
C SER A 224 -29.55 24.88 6.90
N TYR A 225 -29.13 23.63 7.01
CA TYR A 225 -28.78 22.76 5.87
C TYR A 225 -29.62 21.51 5.90
N THR A 226 -29.81 20.94 4.71
CA THR A 226 -30.36 19.58 4.52
C THR A 226 -29.35 18.74 3.79
N VAL A 227 -29.37 17.43 4.03
CA VAL A 227 -28.48 16.50 3.30
C VAL A 227 -28.89 16.48 1.82
N PRO A 228 -27.99 16.81 0.87
CA PRO A 228 -28.29 16.78 -0.56
C PRO A 228 -28.74 15.38 -1.02
N THR A 229 -29.69 15.34 -1.96
CA THR A 229 -30.33 14.10 -2.44
C THR A 229 -29.32 13.07 -2.94
N GLN A 230 -28.21 13.48 -3.54
CA GLN A 230 -27.12 12.59 -3.97
C GLN A 230 -26.57 11.73 -2.81
N TYR A 231 -26.42 12.28 -1.61
CA TYR A 231 -25.93 11.52 -0.46
C TYR A 231 -27.01 10.60 0.11
N LYS A 232 -28.28 11.01 0.06
CA LYS A 232 -29.40 10.13 0.44
C LYS A 232 -29.43 8.90 -0.47
N VAL A 233 -29.31 9.09 -1.80
CA VAL A 233 -29.22 8.01 -2.79
C VAL A 233 -28.01 7.11 -2.51
N PHE A 234 -26.83 7.70 -2.27
CA PHE A 234 -25.62 6.96 -1.99
C PHE A 234 -25.78 6.01 -0.79
N PHE A 235 -26.29 6.53 0.33
CA PHE A 235 -26.47 5.73 1.54
C PHE A 235 -27.60 4.71 1.39
N THR A 236 -28.68 5.06 0.70
CA THR A 236 -29.80 4.16 0.42
C THR A 236 -29.35 2.96 -0.40
N LEU A 237 -28.63 3.19 -1.49
CA LEU A 237 -28.09 2.10 -2.33
C LEU A 237 -27.06 1.24 -1.58
N SER A 238 -26.24 1.86 -0.72
CA SER A 238 -25.28 1.12 0.10
C SER A 238 -25.95 0.22 1.12
N LEU A 239 -27.01 0.71 1.81
CA LEU A 239 -27.74 -0.02 2.85
C LEU A 239 -28.66 -1.10 2.29
N PHE A 240 -29.49 -0.77 1.29
CA PHE A 240 -30.54 -1.67 0.81
C PHE A 240 -30.13 -2.53 -0.38
N CYS A 241 -29.18 -2.07 -1.19
CA CYS A 241 -28.71 -2.82 -2.35
C CYS A 241 -27.31 -3.45 -2.13
N GLY A 242 -26.65 -3.17 -1.01
CA GLY A 242 -25.35 -3.73 -0.66
C GLY A 242 -24.22 -3.33 -1.61
N PHE A 243 -24.26 -2.12 -2.15
CA PHE A 243 -23.21 -1.62 -3.05
C PHE A 243 -21.97 -1.20 -2.27
N ARG A 244 -20.80 -1.49 -2.85
CA ARG A 244 -19.56 -0.94 -2.33
C ARG A 244 -19.43 0.52 -2.71
N LYS A 245 -18.75 1.33 -1.89
CA LYS A 245 -18.49 2.77 -2.14
C LYS A 245 -18.10 3.05 -3.59
N GLY A 246 -17.12 2.33 -4.12
CA GLY A 246 -16.64 2.56 -5.49
C GLY A 246 -17.63 2.14 -6.57
N GLU A 247 -18.48 1.15 -6.34
CA GLU A 247 -19.55 0.74 -7.23
C GLU A 247 -20.63 1.82 -7.32
N THR A 248 -21.07 2.35 -6.16
CA THR A 248 -22.06 3.42 -6.10
C THR A 248 -21.58 4.70 -6.79
N LEU A 249 -20.31 5.08 -6.59
CA LEU A 249 -19.70 6.25 -7.22
C LEU A 249 -19.47 6.08 -8.73
N ALA A 250 -19.52 4.85 -9.24
CA ALA A 250 -19.32 4.53 -10.65
C ALA A 250 -20.62 4.43 -11.43
N LEU A 251 -21.79 4.55 -10.77
CA LEU A 251 -23.08 4.40 -11.44
C LEU A 251 -23.37 5.57 -12.38
N HIS A 252 -23.89 5.24 -13.55
CA HIS A 252 -24.49 6.16 -14.49
C HIS A 252 -26.00 5.88 -14.59
N TRP A 253 -26.77 6.85 -15.07
CA TRP A 253 -28.21 6.70 -15.24
C TRP A 253 -28.57 5.53 -16.18
N ASN A 254 -27.74 5.27 -17.19
CA ASN A 254 -27.90 4.13 -18.11
C ASN A 254 -27.70 2.75 -17.44
N ASP A 255 -27.10 2.69 -16.25
CA ASP A 255 -26.97 1.46 -15.49
C ASP A 255 -28.26 1.10 -14.74
N ILE A 256 -29.26 2.03 -14.70
CA ILE A 256 -30.51 1.90 -13.92
C ILE A 256 -31.68 1.61 -14.85
N ASP A 257 -32.24 0.44 -14.76
CA ASP A 257 -33.47 0.06 -15.44
C ASP A 257 -34.66 0.26 -14.49
N PHE A 258 -35.34 1.40 -14.67
CA PHE A 258 -36.52 1.76 -13.86
C PHE A 258 -37.74 0.85 -14.14
N LYS A 259 -37.82 0.24 -15.34
CA LYS A 259 -38.93 -0.65 -15.71
C LYS A 259 -38.76 -2.01 -15.07
N GLU A 260 -37.58 -2.59 -15.20
CA GLU A 260 -37.24 -3.88 -14.60
C GLU A 260 -36.83 -3.76 -13.12
N LYS A 261 -36.72 -2.52 -12.59
CA LYS A 261 -36.27 -2.21 -11.22
C LYS A 261 -34.93 -2.89 -10.90
N LYS A 262 -33.93 -2.73 -11.78
CA LYS A 262 -32.61 -3.34 -11.65
C LYS A 262 -31.50 -2.31 -11.88
N ILE A 263 -30.40 -2.49 -11.18
CA ILE A 263 -29.16 -1.74 -11.42
C ILE A 263 -28.07 -2.71 -11.86
N SER A 264 -27.38 -2.37 -12.94
CA SER A 264 -26.26 -3.13 -13.48
C SER A 264 -24.95 -2.61 -12.87
N ILE A 265 -24.21 -3.46 -12.17
CA ILE A 265 -22.88 -3.15 -11.64
C ILE A 265 -21.84 -3.76 -12.56
N SER A 266 -21.11 -2.93 -13.30
CA SER A 266 -20.09 -3.36 -14.25
C SER A 266 -18.73 -2.67 -14.03
N LYS A 267 -18.67 -1.63 -13.21
CA LYS A 267 -17.49 -0.79 -12.98
C LYS A 267 -17.43 -0.29 -11.54
N SER A 268 -16.29 0.25 -11.15
CA SER A 268 -16.06 0.81 -9.83
C SER A 268 -15.10 1.99 -9.93
N VAL A 269 -15.33 3.06 -9.21
CA VAL A 269 -14.36 4.15 -9.06
C VAL A 269 -13.29 3.74 -8.03
N GLY A 270 -12.05 4.00 -8.35
CA GLY A 270 -10.94 3.77 -7.43
C GLY A 270 -9.75 4.67 -7.74
N MET A 271 -8.80 4.71 -6.80
CA MET A 271 -7.61 5.54 -6.92
C MET A 271 -6.70 5.04 -8.04
N THR A 272 -6.28 5.93 -8.95
CA THR A 272 -5.29 5.73 -10.02
C THR A 272 -4.14 6.70 -9.84
N GLU A 273 -3.13 6.63 -10.70
CA GLU A 273 -2.00 7.56 -10.69
C GLU A 273 -2.44 9.03 -10.93
N ASN A 274 -3.49 9.21 -11.73
CA ASN A 274 -4.05 10.51 -12.09
C ASN A 274 -5.24 10.94 -11.20
N GLY A 275 -5.43 10.29 -10.05
CA GLY A 275 -6.54 10.55 -9.14
C GLY A 275 -7.60 9.45 -9.15
N PHE A 276 -8.86 9.80 -8.90
CA PHE A 276 -9.97 8.84 -8.92
C PHE A 276 -10.45 8.64 -10.35
N ASP A 277 -10.55 7.38 -10.78
CA ASP A 277 -11.00 7.02 -12.10
C ASP A 277 -11.75 5.67 -12.10
N TYR A 278 -12.44 5.39 -13.20
CA TYR A 278 -13.14 4.12 -13.39
C TYR A 278 -12.17 2.95 -13.51
N LYS A 279 -12.54 1.85 -12.87
CA LYS A 279 -11.81 0.59 -12.90
C LYS A 279 -12.75 -0.56 -13.22
N GLU A 280 -12.23 -1.52 -13.96
CA GLU A 280 -12.91 -2.80 -14.09
C GLU A 280 -13.03 -3.50 -12.72
N PRO A 281 -14.11 -4.26 -12.50
CA PRO A 281 -14.26 -5.05 -11.29
C PRO A 281 -13.10 -6.05 -11.14
N LYS A 282 -12.61 -6.23 -9.92
CA LYS A 282 -11.48 -7.15 -9.62
C LYS A 282 -11.72 -8.59 -10.07
N THR A 283 -12.96 -9.00 -10.22
CA THR A 283 -13.34 -10.35 -10.65
C THR A 283 -14.57 -10.31 -11.53
N LYS A 284 -14.69 -11.25 -12.48
CA LYS A 284 -15.88 -11.41 -13.33
C LYS A 284 -17.17 -11.58 -12.51
N LYS A 285 -17.11 -12.19 -11.32
CA LYS A 285 -18.26 -12.35 -10.40
C LYS A 285 -18.74 -11.03 -9.78
N SER A 286 -17.95 -9.96 -9.87
CA SER A 286 -18.37 -8.63 -9.38
C SER A 286 -19.33 -7.94 -10.33
N VAL A 287 -19.37 -8.33 -11.61
CA VAL A 287 -20.38 -7.88 -12.58
C VAL A 287 -21.69 -8.60 -12.22
N ARG A 288 -22.70 -7.82 -11.86
CA ARG A 288 -23.99 -8.34 -11.42
C ARG A 288 -25.11 -7.35 -11.66
N LYS A 289 -26.34 -7.85 -11.74
CA LYS A 289 -27.56 -7.03 -11.66
C LYS A 289 -28.17 -7.18 -10.26
N VAL A 290 -28.58 -6.06 -9.69
CA VAL A 290 -29.18 -6.01 -8.35
C VAL A 290 -30.58 -5.43 -8.48
N SER A 291 -31.58 -6.07 -7.84
CA SER A 291 -32.93 -5.56 -7.77
C SER A 291 -33.01 -4.33 -6.86
N ILE A 292 -33.81 -3.35 -7.25
CA ILE A 292 -34.07 -2.14 -6.49
C ILE A 292 -35.37 -2.34 -5.70
N PRO A 293 -35.37 -2.18 -4.38
CA PRO A 293 -36.60 -2.16 -3.59
C PRO A 293 -37.56 -1.04 -4.06
N ASP A 294 -38.85 -1.30 -4.03
CA ASP A 294 -39.86 -0.34 -4.51
C ASP A 294 -39.78 1.00 -3.83
N ASP A 295 -39.49 1.02 -2.53
CA ASP A 295 -39.35 2.24 -1.73
C ASP A 295 -38.14 3.13 -2.12
N VAL A 296 -37.17 2.57 -2.86
CA VAL A 296 -35.98 3.29 -3.31
C VAL A 296 -36.24 4.00 -4.67
N ILE A 297 -37.15 3.50 -5.47
CA ILE A 297 -37.47 4.04 -6.82
C ILE A 297 -37.84 5.52 -6.79
N PRO A 298 -38.74 6.00 -5.89
CA PRO A 298 -39.11 7.42 -5.84
C PRO A 298 -37.89 8.33 -5.61
N LEU A 299 -37.01 7.96 -4.68
CA LEU A 299 -35.78 8.72 -4.39
C LEU A 299 -34.85 8.80 -5.61
N LEU A 300 -34.66 7.69 -6.33
CA LEU A 300 -33.85 7.68 -7.55
C LEU A 300 -34.47 8.58 -8.65
N LYS A 301 -35.79 8.56 -8.82
CA LYS A 301 -36.47 9.41 -9.77
C LYS A 301 -36.36 10.89 -9.40
N GLN A 302 -36.50 11.23 -8.13
CA GLN A 302 -36.29 12.57 -7.62
C GLN A 302 -34.87 13.06 -7.95
N TYR A 303 -33.84 12.25 -7.62
CA TYR A 303 -32.46 12.63 -7.88
C TYR A 303 -32.16 12.74 -9.37
N HIS A 304 -32.75 11.88 -10.22
CA HIS A 304 -32.61 11.99 -11.67
C HIS A 304 -33.20 13.31 -12.19
N PHE A 305 -34.36 13.71 -11.67
CA PHE A 305 -34.99 14.99 -12.02
C PHE A 305 -34.11 16.17 -11.59
N GLU A 306 -33.61 16.20 -10.36
CA GLU A 306 -32.68 17.22 -9.84
C GLU A 306 -31.41 17.29 -10.70
N TYR A 307 -30.87 16.14 -11.09
CA TYR A 307 -29.70 16.05 -11.95
C TYR A 307 -29.95 16.70 -13.33
N ILE A 308 -31.09 16.41 -13.94
CA ILE A 308 -31.49 17.01 -15.22
C ILE A 308 -31.64 18.52 -15.09
N GLN A 309 -32.28 19.02 -14.03
CA GLN A 309 -32.42 20.46 -13.77
C GLN A 309 -31.04 21.13 -13.62
N THR A 310 -30.15 20.54 -12.85
CA THR A 310 -28.80 21.05 -12.64
C THR A 310 -28.02 21.08 -13.97
N ARG A 311 -28.13 20.04 -14.78
CA ARG A 311 -27.54 19.99 -16.12
C ARG A 311 -28.03 21.14 -17.00
N PHE A 312 -29.34 21.38 -17.05
CA PHE A 312 -29.92 22.47 -17.84
C PHE A 312 -29.48 23.85 -17.34
N SER A 313 -29.35 24.05 -16.04
CA SER A 313 -28.89 25.33 -15.47
C SER A 313 -27.44 25.65 -15.83
N HIS A 314 -26.57 24.64 -16.02
CA HIS A 314 -25.18 24.81 -16.42
C HIS A 314 -24.99 24.93 -17.94
N GLY A 315 -25.96 24.50 -18.72
CA GLY A 315 -25.91 24.60 -20.19
C GLY A 315 -24.64 24.01 -20.80
N THR A 316 -23.92 24.80 -21.61
CA THR A 316 -22.68 24.38 -22.27
C THR A 316 -21.48 24.21 -21.32
N ALA A 317 -21.56 24.71 -20.08
CA ALA A 317 -20.51 24.52 -19.08
C ALA A 317 -20.61 23.14 -18.38
N TRP A 318 -21.64 22.35 -18.67
CA TRP A 318 -21.81 21.03 -18.09
C TRP A 318 -20.72 20.07 -18.58
N GLN A 319 -20.00 19.43 -17.65
CA GLN A 319 -18.94 18.45 -17.94
C GLN A 319 -19.33 17.02 -17.52
N GLY A 320 -20.55 16.83 -16.99
CA GLY A 320 -21.03 15.52 -16.53
C GLY A 320 -21.60 14.66 -17.68
N ASP A 321 -22.13 13.49 -17.30
CA ASP A 321 -22.79 12.58 -18.22
C ASP A 321 -24.02 13.26 -18.88
N LEU A 322 -24.28 12.92 -20.15
CA LEU A 322 -25.41 13.45 -20.93
C LEU A 322 -26.67 12.57 -20.80
N SER A 323 -26.55 11.39 -20.19
CA SER A 323 -27.65 10.41 -20.03
C SER A 323 -28.55 10.74 -18.87
#